data_bfda48c5999ab13606656ef722133487
#
_entry.id   bfda48c5999ab13606656ef722133487
#
_cell.length_a   1.000
_cell.length_b   1.000
_cell.length_c   1.000
_cell.angle_alpha   90.00
_cell.angle_beta   90.00
_cell.angle_gamma   90.00
#
_symmetry.space_group_name_H-M   'P 1'
#
loop_
_entity.id
_entity.type
_entity.pdbx_description
1 polymer ?
#
loop_
_entity_poly.entity_id
_entity_poly.type
_entity_poly.pdbx_seq_one_letter_code
_entity_poly.pdbx_strand_id
1 'polypeptide(L)'
;MEPPWPKQITRRVSESIRADVEAMIRTSRLARKNNCIALVEKKDIQIGKLLGAGSFSEVHEVQLGGGRRVAIKYLKRELLDQPENFRLAAGELALEAHMLAAFDHPNIITIRGWAVSGVHSFAQGRNDSFFLLLDCLDETLEQRLEKWETQSRTINQAVSRPLQYGILDFWRRINPGYNSPLDQMATEIHLFHIKHQEEMYLEKLRICGEIASALAYLHEHRVIYRDLKPSNIGFLNNRVQLFDFGLSRELPTPSLDEPFLMSGKIGTLRYMAVEVACLQPYNVAADVYSWAMVAYEIMALTKPFSGWTRDMHSQMVCGMGARPPLNHHGGFVATPFQAILQQAWHQMPHMRPSIAAVRHDVQILEHQQMQLVLELMKSNQFQQRASQHDRAGRQAPSRTSSSCTSSTAMTNESWG
;
A
#
# COMPACT_ATOMS: atom_id res chain seq x y z
N MET A 1 29.24 11.92 -24.79
CA MET A 1 29.79 10.56 -24.64
C MET A 1 29.42 9.78 -25.87
N GLU A 2 30.40 9.15 -26.54
CA GLU A 2 30.15 8.25 -27.65
C GLU A 2 29.36 7.02 -27.17
N PRO A 3 28.50 6.43 -28.05
CA PRO A 3 27.76 5.23 -27.69
C PRO A 3 28.78 4.08 -27.39
N PRO A 4 28.50 3.24 -26.37
CA PRO A 4 29.42 2.19 -25.93
C PRO A 4 29.60 1.07 -26.96
N TRP A 5 28.73 1.02 -27.98
CA TRP A 5 28.77 0.00 -29.04
C TRP A 5 29.23 0.57 -30.36
N PRO A 6 29.87 -0.25 -31.19
CA PRO A 6 30.11 0.07 -32.59
C PRO A 6 28.79 0.47 -33.28
N LYS A 7 28.85 1.45 -34.18
CA LYS A 7 27.65 2.00 -34.89
C LYS A 7 26.74 0.92 -35.47
N GLN A 8 27.30 -0.17 -35.97
CA GLN A 8 26.53 -1.30 -36.55
C GLN A 8 25.70 -2.04 -35.46
N ILE A 9 26.28 -2.28 -34.29
CA ILE A 9 25.56 -2.93 -33.16
C ILE A 9 24.50 -2.01 -32.64
N THR A 10 24.78 -0.73 -32.39
CA THR A 10 23.82 0.28 -31.97
C THR A 10 22.62 0.32 -32.89
N ARG A 11 22.86 0.36 -34.22
CA ARG A 11 21.80 0.37 -35.21
C ARG A 11 20.96 -0.89 -35.17
N ARG A 12 21.57 -2.08 -35.15
CA ARG A 12 20.87 -3.38 -35.10
C ARG A 12 19.97 -3.50 -33.84
N VAL A 13 20.51 -3.17 -32.66
CA VAL A 13 19.76 -3.23 -31.40
C VAL A 13 18.60 -2.26 -31.41
N SER A 14 18.81 -1.02 -31.85
CA SER A 14 17.75 -0.02 -31.95
C SER A 14 16.64 -0.40 -32.95
N GLU A 15 17.01 -0.94 -34.11
CA GLU A 15 16.04 -1.43 -35.12
C GLU A 15 15.21 -2.60 -34.55
N SER A 16 15.84 -3.51 -33.80
CA SER A 16 15.16 -4.63 -33.14
C SER A 16 14.18 -4.13 -32.06
N ILE A 17 14.62 -3.22 -31.17
CA ILE A 17 13.73 -2.63 -30.15
C ILE A 17 12.51 -1.97 -30.82
N ARG A 18 12.74 -1.20 -31.88
CA ARG A 18 11.66 -0.54 -32.61
C ARG A 18 10.67 -1.55 -33.20
N ALA A 19 11.17 -2.60 -33.86
CA ALA A 19 10.33 -3.65 -34.45
C ALA A 19 9.50 -4.37 -33.37
N ASP A 20 10.11 -4.73 -32.25
CA ASP A 20 9.43 -5.38 -31.11
C ASP A 20 8.31 -4.49 -30.55
N VAL A 21 8.58 -3.20 -30.34
CA VAL A 21 7.62 -2.23 -29.80
C VAL A 21 6.51 -1.93 -30.81
N GLU A 22 6.82 -1.77 -32.09
CA GLU A 22 5.80 -1.56 -33.15
C GLU A 22 4.88 -2.80 -33.27
N ALA A 23 5.43 -4.01 -33.19
CA ALA A 23 4.65 -5.24 -33.20
C ALA A 23 3.72 -5.32 -31.98
N MET A 24 4.21 -4.99 -30.80
CA MET A 24 3.44 -4.94 -29.56
C MET A 24 2.30 -3.93 -29.64
N ILE A 25 2.57 -2.68 -30.08
CA ILE A 25 1.54 -1.63 -30.19
C ILE A 25 0.47 -2.03 -31.24
N ARG A 26 0.89 -2.66 -32.34
CA ARG A 26 -0.03 -3.10 -33.42
C ARG A 26 -1.00 -4.17 -32.94
N THR A 27 -0.57 -5.05 -32.04
CA THR A 27 -1.40 -6.13 -31.50
C THR A 27 -2.18 -5.72 -30.24
N SER A 28 -1.80 -4.60 -29.63
CA SER A 28 -2.46 -4.10 -28.42
C SER A 28 -3.88 -3.61 -28.72
N ARG A 29 -4.78 -3.92 -27.80
CA ARG A 29 -6.18 -3.44 -27.78
C ARG A 29 -6.38 -2.23 -26.89
N LEU A 30 -5.33 -1.83 -26.16
CA LEU A 30 -5.37 -0.67 -25.29
C LEU A 30 -5.37 0.62 -26.13
N ALA A 31 -6.47 1.33 -26.09
CA ALA A 31 -6.56 2.65 -26.71
C ALA A 31 -5.86 3.68 -25.83
N ARG A 32 -4.96 4.48 -26.42
CA ARG A 32 -4.41 5.64 -25.71
C ARG A 32 -5.58 6.57 -25.34
N LYS A 33 -5.76 6.80 -24.06
CA LYS A 33 -6.64 7.86 -23.61
C LYS A 33 -5.96 9.19 -23.90
N ASN A 34 -6.73 10.21 -24.25
CA ASN A 34 -6.25 11.56 -24.65
C ASN A 34 -5.58 12.31 -23.50
N ASN A 35 -4.70 11.67 -22.79
CA ASN A 35 -3.93 12.31 -21.77
C ASN A 35 -2.84 13.12 -22.47
N CYS A 36 -2.77 14.40 -22.16
CA CYS A 36 -1.68 15.28 -22.59
C CYS A 36 -0.37 14.80 -21.94
N ILE A 37 0.18 13.67 -22.45
CA ILE A 37 1.48 13.18 -22.02
C ILE A 37 2.52 14.10 -22.64
N ALA A 38 3.28 14.77 -21.78
CA ALA A 38 4.29 15.73 -22.21
C ALA A 38 5.43 15.02 -22.93
N LEU A 39 5.84 15.57 -24.08
CA LEU A 39 7.08 15.19 -24.74
C LEU A 39 8.20 16.06 -24.16
N VAL A 40 9.21 15.43 -23.57
CA VAL A 40 10.25 16.12 -22.80
C VAL A 40 11.63 15.82 -23.35
N GLU A 41 12.43 16.87 -23.53
CA GLU A 41 13.84 16.71 -23.86
C GLU A 41 14.67 16.51 -22.57
N LYS A 42 15.63 15.60 -22.61
CA LYS A 42 16.47 15.31 -21.45
C LYS A 42 17.26 16.53 -20.95
N LYS A 43 17.64 17.43 -21.85
CA LYS A 43 18.34 18.68 -21.47
C LYS A 43 17.55 19.58 -20.52
N ASP A 44 16.20 19.44 -20.52
CA ASP A 44 15.28 20.25 -19.71
C ASP A 44 15.06 19.61 -18.32
N ILE A 45 15.75 18.50 -18.02
CA ILE A 45 15.61 17.75 -16.79
C ILE A 45 16.88 17.82 -15.95
N GLN A 46 16.74 18.28 -14.71
CA GLN A 46 17.77 18.17 -13.69
C GLN A 46 17.51 16.94 -12.82
N ILE A 47 18.35 15.92 -12.98
CA ILE A 47 18.23 14.66 -12.21
C ILE A 47 18.70 14.93 -10.76
N GLY A 48 17.83 14.61 -9.80
CA GLY A 48 18.05 14.72 -8.37
C GLY A 48 18.47 13.39 -7.71
N LYS A 49 17.99 13.17 -6.49
CA LYS A 49 18.34 11.98 -5.69
C LYS A 49 17.76 10.69 -6.29
N LEU A 50 18.47 9.57 -6.07
CA LEU A 50 17.96 8.23 -6.36
C LEU A 50 16.79 7.92 -5.43
N LEU A 51 15.65 7.52 -6.01
CA LEU A 51 14.45 7.07 -5.29
C LEU A 51 14.38 5.56 -5.18
N GLY A 52 14.87 4.85 -6.19
CA GLY A 52 14.88 3.40 -6.22
C GLY A 52 15.63 2.83 -7.44
N ALA A 53 16.02 1.57 -7.35
CA ALA A 53 16.66 0.85 -8.41
C ALA A 53 16.04 -0.56 -8.53
N GLY A 54 15.51 -0.89 -9.72
CA GLY A 54 15.05 -2.23 -10.07
C GLY A 54 16.18 -3.08 -10.67
N SER A 55 15.84 -4.23 -11.23
CA SER A 55 16.82 -5.09 -11.92
C SER A 55 17.43 -4.40 -13.14
N PHE A 56 16.62 -3.69 -13.91
CA PHE A 56 16.98 -3.12 -15.21
C PHE A 56 16.90 -1.59 -15.28
N SER A 57 16.25 -0.94 -14.32
CA SER A 57 15.99 0.50 -14.33
C SER A 57 16.37 1.19 -13.03
N GLU A 58 16.60 2.48 -13.12
CA GLU A 58 16.78 3.41 -12.01
C GLU A 58 15.67 4.44 -12.03
N VAL A 59 15.28 4.88 -10.83
CA VAL A 59 14.27 5.91 -10.63
C VAL A 59 14.87 7.05 -9.81
N HIS A 60 14.85 8.26 -10.34
CA HIS A 60 15.38 9.45 -9.67
C HIS A 60 14.30 10.52 -9.51
N GLU A 61 14.45 11.35 -8.49
CA GLU A 61 13.62 12.54 -8.34
C GLU A 61 14.05 13.61 -9.37
N VAL A 62 13.07 14.31 -9.91
CA VAL A 62 13.27 15.45 -10.80
C VAL A 62 12.36 16.58 -10.37
N GLN A 63 12.89 17.80 -10.41
CA GLN A 63 12.10 19.02 -10.31
C GLN A 63 11.87 19.61 -11.69
N LEU A 64 10.60 19.68 -12.08
CA LEU A 64 10.19 20.39 -13.30
C LEU A 64 9.95 21.88 -12.99
N GLY A 65 9.89 22.70 -14.05
CA GLY A 65 9.56 24.10 -13.92
C GLY A 65 8.28 24.31 -13.09
N GLY A 66 8.28 25.32 -12.21
CA GLY A 66 7.17 25.56 -11.27
C GLY A 66 7.22 24.75 -9.96
N GLY A 67 8.33 24.04 -9.67
CA GLY A 67 8.54 23.33 -8.40
C GLY A 67 7.83 21.97 -8.30
N ARG A 68 7.25 21.47 -9.40
CA ARG A 68 6.59 20.15 -9.42
C ARG A 68 7.60 19.01 -9.33
N ARG A 69 7.45 18.15 -8.33
CA ARG A 69 8.24 16.92 -8.17
C ARG A 69 7.66 15.80 -9.03
N VAL A 70 8.51 15.14 -9.81
CA VAL A 70 8.20 13.93 -10.58
C VAL A 70 9.31 12.91 -10.42
N ALA A 71 9.06 11.68 -10.75
CA ALA A 71 10.06 10.61 -10.82
C ALA A 71 10.42 10.35 -12.28
N ILE A 72 11.73 10.26 -12.59
CA ILE A 72 12.21 9.82 -13.89
C ILE A 72 12.68 8.38 -13.78
N LYS A 73 12.19 7.51 -14.68
CA LYS A 73 12.57 6.09 -14.80
C LYS A 73 13.29 5.88 -16.13
N TYR A 74 14.49 5.32 -16.09
CA TYR A 74 15.28 4.97 -17.28
C TYR A 74 16.14 3.72 -17.00
N LEU A 75 16.77 3.15 -18.06
CA LEU A 75 17.55 1.92 -17.95
C LEU A 75 18.88 2.15 -17.25
N LYS A 76 19.35 1.14 -16.53
CA LYS A 76 20.67 1.15 -15.91
C LYS A 76 21.79 1.16 -16.95
N ARG A 77 22.91 1.79 -16.60
CA ARG A 77 24.07 1.90 -17.48
C ARG A 77 24.76 0.55 -17.74
N GLU A 78 24.78 -0.32 -16.74
CA GLU A 78 25.43 -1.64 -16.80
C GLU A 78 24.80 -2.55 -17.87
N LEU A 79 23.57 -2.29 -18.28
CA LEU A 79 22.90 -3.01 -19.36
C LEU A 79 23.58 -2.77 -20.72
N LEU A 80 24.31 -1.66 -20.88
CA LEU A 80 25.02 -1.36 -22.11
C LEU A 80 26.14 -2.37 -22.41
N ASP A 81 26.63 -3.09 -21.40
CA ASP A 81 27.63 -4.16 -21.57
C ASP A 81 27.00 -5.46 -22.10
N GLN A 82 25.66 -5.56 -22.13
CA GLN A 82 24.90 -6.74 -22.52
C GLN A 82 23.75 -6.37 -23.49
N PRO A 83 24.02 -6.26 -24.81
CA PRO A 83 23.08 -5.76 -25.81
C PRO A 83 21.70 -6.46 -25.81
N GLU A 84 21.66 -7.78 -25.59
CA GLU A 84 20.40 -8.53 -25.54
C GLU A 84 19.58 -8.21 -24.30
N ASN A 85 20.21 -8.08 -23.12
CA ASN A 85 19.52 -7.67 -21.90
C ASN A 85 19.03 -6.22 -22.00
N PHE A 86 19.82 -5.35 -22.65
CA PHE A 86 19.39 -3.99 -22.95
C PHE A 86 18.15 -3.98 -23.85
N ARG A 87 18.12 -4.80 -24.91
CA ARG A 87 16.97 -4.90 -25.82
C ARG A 87 15.70 -5.33 -25.07
N LEU A 88 15.81 -6.37 -24.24
CA LEU A 88 14.67 -6.86 -23.44
C LEU A 88 14.16 -5.79 -22.46
N ALA A 89 15.07 -5.17 -21.71
CA ALA A 89 14.73 -4.13 -20.75
C ALA A 89 14.13 -2.88 -21.43
N ALA A 90 14.60 -2.52 -22.62
CA ALA A 90 14.04 -1.42 -23.41
C ALA A 90 12.62 -1.73 -23.88
N GLY A 91 12.36 -2.98 -24.28
CA GLY A 91 11.02 -3.45 -24.63
C GLY A 91 10.06 -3.40 -23.43
N GLU A 92 10.50 -3.82 -22.24
CA GLU A 92 9.71 -3.74 -21.01
C GLU A 92 9.40 -2.29 -20.61
N LEU A 93 10.36 -1.38 -20.70
CA LEU A 93 10.16 0.04 -20.40
C LEU A 93 9.19 0.70 -21.41
N ALA A 94 9.29 0.33 -22.69
CA ALA A 94 8.36 0.81 -23.72
C ALA A 94 6.94 0.25 -23.54
N LEU A 95 6.82 -1.02 -23.13
CA LEU A 95 5.54 -1.64 -22.79
C LEU A 95 4.89 -0.93 -21.59
N GLU A 96 5.65 -0.68 -20.55
CA GLU A 96 5.18 0.07 -19.38
C GLU A 96 4.65 1.46 -19.79
N ALA A 97 5.40 2.19 -20.63
CA ALA A 97 4.97 3.48 -21.18
C ALA A 97 3.63 3.38 -21.94
N HIS A 98 3.49 2.35 -22.78
CA HIS A 98 2.28 2.12 -23.57
C HIS A 98 1.07 1.83 -22.68
N MET A 99 1.21 0.95 -21.69
CA MET A 99 0.15 0.61 -20.75
C MET A 99 -0.27 1.81 -19.92
N LEU A 100 0.70 2.51 -19.29
CA LEU A 100 0.40 3.69 -18.48
C LEU A 100 -0.24 4.82 -19.27
N ALA A 101 0.04 4.94 -20.58
CA ALA A 101 -0.61 5.90 -21.46
C ALA A 101 -2.09 5.56 -21.74
N ALA A 102 -2.49 4.32 -21.54
CA ALA A 102 -3.86 3.84 -21.74
C ALA A 102 -4.69 3.84 -20.44
N PHE A 103 -4.04 3.82 -19.28
CA PHE A 103 -4.73 3.71 -18.01
C PHE A 103 -5.11 5.08 -17.43
N ASP A 104 -6.30 5.12 -16.81
CA ASP A 104 -6.81 6.26 -16.06
C ASP A 104 -7.59 5.75 -14.85
N HIS A 105 -6.88 5.58 -13.74
CA HIS A 105 -7.45 5.03 -12.51
C HIS A 105 -6.78 5.66 -11.28
N PRO A 106 -7.54 6.03 -10.23
CA PRO A 106 -7.01 6.73 -9.06
C PRO A 106 -5.95 5.95 -8.26
N ASN A 107 -5.87 4.62 -8.45
CA ASN A 107 -4.91 3.75 -7.76
C ASN A 107 -3.85 3.15 -8.71
N ILE A 108 -3.64 3.76 -9.87
CA ILE A 108 -2.54 3.44 -10.80
C ILE A 108 -1.71 4.69 -11.02
N ILE A 109 -0.39 4.56 -10.96
CA ILE A 109 0.53 5.68 -11.15
C ILE A 109 0.31 6.37 -12.49
N THR A 110 0.33 7.69 -12.47
CA THR A 110 0.11 8.48 -13.69
C THR A 110 1.43 8.76 -14.39
N ILE A 111 1.49 8.49 -15.69
CA ILE A 111 2.58 8.93 -16.56
C ILE A 111 2.38 10.42 -16.90
N ARG A 112 3.41 11.22 -16.65
CA ARG A 112 3.39 12.68 -16.86
C ARG A 112 4.09 13.11 -18.13
N GLY A 113 4.99 12.28 -18.63
CA GLY A 113 5.75 12.55 -19.84
C GLY A 113 6.68 11.40 -20.20
N TRP A 114 7.27 11.50 -21.38
CA TRP A 114 8.34 10.64 -21.84
C TRP A 114 9.28 11.38 -22.78
N ALA A 115 10.38 10.72 -23.16
CA ALA A 115 11.35 11.28 -24.09
C ALA A 115 10.72 11.67 -25.43
N VAL A 116 11.01 12.88 -25.94
CA VAL A 116 10.40 13.47 -27.15
C VAL A 116 10.48 12.57 -28.38
N SER A 117 11.57 11.84 -28.56
CA SER A 117 11.76 10.92 -29.68
C SER A 117 11.18 9.51 -29.42
N GLY A 118 10.51 9.29 -28.28
CA GLY A 118 10.01 7.97 -27.90
C GLY A 118 11.09 6.90 -27.98
N VAL A 119 10.73 5.69 -28.40
CA VAL A 119 11.67 4.56 -28.52
C VAL A 119 12.77 4.79 -29.57
N HIS A 120 12.60 5.73 -30.49
CA HIS A 120 13.65 6.12 -31.42
C HIS A 120 14.88 6.70 -30.72
N SER A 121 14.75 7.18 -29.49
CA SER A 121 15.85 7.69 -28.66
C SER A 121 16.92 6.62 -28.42
N PHE A 122 16.57 5.34 -28.42
CA PHE A 122 17.53 4.25 -28.27
C PHE A 122 18.56 4.13 -29.42
N ALA A 123 18.25 4.76 -30.58
CA ALA A 123 19.20 4.85 -31.69
C ALA A 123 20.50 5.60 -31.33
N GLN A 124 20.50 6.37 -30.23
CA GLN A 124 21.67 7.04 -29.70
C GLN A 124 22.63 6.10 -28.94
N GLY A 125 22.25 4.84 -28.70
CA GLY A 125 23.06 3.86 -27.94
C GLY A 125 23.27 4.24 -26.47
N ARG A 126 22.34 4.99 -25.86
CA ARG A 126 22.43 5.45 -24.47
C ARG A 126 21.31 4.82 -23.65
N ASN A 127 21.61 4.45 -22.42
CA ASN A 127 20.66 3.87 -21.47
C ASN A 127 19.56 4.85 -21.04
N ASP A 128 19.86 6.14 -21.05
CA ASP A 128 19.03 7.22 -20.53
C ASP A 128 18.40 8.09 -21.62
N SER A 129 18.43 7.64 -22.87
CA SER A 129 17.84 8.39 -23.99
C SER A 129 16.33 8.22 -24.09
N PHE A 130 15.79 7.09 -23.68
CA PHE A 130 14.38 6.88 -23.47
C PHE A 130 14.08 6.81 -21.98
N PHE A 131 13.13 7.60 -21.50
CA PHE A 131 12.75 7.68 -20.09
C PHE A 131 11.27 7.99 -19.95
N LEU A 132 10.74 7.66 -18.77
CA LEU A 132 9.38 7.98 -18.36
C LEU A 132 9.41 8.98 -17.22
N LEU A 133 8.50 9.95 -17.25
CA LEU A 133 8.22 10.81 -16.10
C LEU A 133 6.92 10.35 -15.47
N LEU A 134 6.97 10.02 -14.19
CA LEU A 134 5.89 9.48 -13.40
C LEU A 134 5.60 10.38 -12.22
N ASP A 135 4.44 10.23 -11.58
CA ASP A 135 4.21 10.86 -10.29
C ASP A 135 5.29 10.42 -9.28
N CYS A 136 5.76 11.36 -8.47
CA CYS A 136 6.72 11.07 -7.42
C CYS A 136 5.97 10.61 -6.17
N LEU A 137 6.11 9.34 -5.83
CA LEU A 137 5.46 8.73 -4.67
C LEU A 137 6.10 9.19 -3.36
N ASP A 138 5.31 9.23 -2.29
CA ASP A 138 5.76 9.63 -0.96
C ASP A 138 6.55 8.50 -0.28
N GLU A 139 6.05 7.28 -0.39
CA GLU A 139 6.66 6.05 0.13
C GLU A 139 6.10 4.81 -0.57
N THR A 140 6.74 3.65 -0.38
CA THR A 140 6.21 2.34 -0.80
C THR A 140 5.43 1.66 0.33
N LEU A 141 4.60 0.68 -0.02
CA LEU A 141 3.92 -0.15 0.98
C LEU A 141 4.94 -0.94 1.83
N GLU A 142 6.06 -1.37 1.26
CA GLU A 142 7.12 -2.05 2.02
C GLU A 142 7.65 -1.14 3.14
N GLN A 143 7.94 0.12 2.84
CA GLN A 143 8.39 1.11 3.84
C GLN A 143 7.30 1.40 4.89
N ARG A 144 6.02 1.46 4.49
CA ARG A 144 4.90 1.65 5.41
C ARG A 144 4.73 0.46 6.35
N LEU A 145 4.84 -0.76 5.86
CA LEU A 145 4.77 -1.98 6.66
C LEU A 145 5.88 -2.04 7.70
N GLU A 146 7.12 -1.68 7.35
CA GLU A 146 8.24 -1.60 8.28
C GLU A 146 7.99 -0.58 9.41
N LYS A 147 7.41 0.58 9.08
CA LYS A 147 7.00 1.58 10.08
C LYS A 147 5.92 1.03 11.01
N TRP A 148 4.90 0.39 10.47
CA TRP A 148 3.81 -0.19 11.26
C TRP A 148 4.27 -1.33 12.16
N GLU A 149 5.16 -2.19 11.66
CA GLU A 149 5.75 -3.27 12.47
C GLU A 149 6.54 -2.69 13.66
N THR A 150 7.34 -1.67 13.42
CA THR A 150 8.12 -0.99 14.47
C THR A 150 7.21 -0.32 15.50
N GLN A 151 6.17 0.38 15.08
CA GLN A 151 5.20 1.02 15.96
C GLN A 151 4.42 -0.03 16.79
N SER A 152 3.96 -1.11 16.16
CA SER A 152 3.24 -2.19 16.86
C SER A 152 4.11 -2.83 17.93
N ARG A 153 5.39 -3.11 17.65
CA ARG A 153 6.34 -3.65 18.65
C ARG A 153 6.52 -2.70 19.83
N THR A 154 6.66 -1.40 19.58
CA THR A 154 6.84 -0.38 20.62
C THR A 154 5.61 -0.28 21.52
N ILE A 155 4.40 -0.25 20.93
CA ILE A 155 3.14 -0.18 21.66
C ILE A 155 2.95 -1.43 22.51
N ASN A 156 3.16 -2.62 21.94
CA ASN A 156 3.02 -3.89 22.65
C ASN A 156 4.01 -4.00 23.82
N GLN A 157 5.24 -3.52 23.68
CA GLN A 157 6.21 -3.47 24.78
C GLN A 157 5.79 -2.51 25.89
N ALA A 158 5.20 -1.37 25.53
CA ALA A 158 4.72 -0.38 26.51
C ALA A 158 3.51 -0.91 27.31
N VAL A 159 2.61 -1.66 26.65
CA VAL A 159 1.41 -2.26 27.30
C VAL A 159 1.78 -3.51 28.12
N SER A 160 2.80 -4.26 27.72
CA SER A 160 3.22 -5.53 28.36
C SER A 160 4.09 -5.35 29.60
N ARG A 161 4.32 -4.14 30.11
CA ARG A 161 5.13 -3.95 31.33
C ARG A 161 4.37 -4.43 32.59
N PRO A 162 4.69 -5.61 33.15
CA PRO A 162 3.89 -6.28 34.20
C PRO A 162 3.85 -5.54 35.54
N LEU A 163 4.79 -4.61 35.76
CA LEU A 163 4.96 -3.93 37.05
C LEU A 163 3.81 -3.02 37.46
N GLN A 164 3.05 -2.48 36.50
CA GLN A 164 1.92 -1.59 36.81
C GLN A 164 0.65 -2.35 37.20
N TYR A 165 0.37 -3.48 36.57
CA TYR A 165 -0.84 -4.26 36.85
C TYR A 165 -0.80 -4.98 38.22
N GLY A 166 0.34 -5.52 38.61
CA GLY A 166 0.48 -6.16 39.93
C GLY A 166 0.31 -5.19 41.10
N ILE A 167 0.78 -3.96 40.99
CA ILE A 167 0.62 -2.92 42.01
C ILE A 167 -0.83 -2.44 42.07
N LEU A 168 -1.50 -2.26 40.91
CA LEU A 168 -2.91 -1.86 40.84
C LEU A 168 -3.84 -2.94 41.40
N ASP A 169 -3.62 -4.20 41.06
CA ASP A 169 -4.39 -5.33 41.61
C ASP A 169 -4.17 -5.50 43.15
N PHE A 170 -2.98 -5.25 43.62
CA PHE A 170 -2.68 -5.25 45.07
C PHE A 170 -3.46 -4.12 45.78
N TRP A 171 -3.46 -2.90 45.23
CA TRP A 171 -4.19 -1.77 45.82
C TRP A 171 -5.73 -1.94 45.74
N ARG A 172 -6.27 -2.52 44.68
CA ARG A 172 -7.70 -2.86 44.56
C ARG A 172 -8.14 -3.88 45.62
N ARG A 173 -7.28 -4.85 45.94
CA ARG A 173 -7.58 -5.86 47.01
C ARG A 173 -7.60 -5.25 48.39
N ILE A 174 -6.79 -4.23 48.66
CA ILE A 174 -6.70 -3.59 49.98
C ILE A 174 -7.78 -2.49 50.14
N ASN A 175 -8.19 -1.79 49.09
CA ASN A 175 -9.18 -0.72 49.14
C ASN A 175 -10.27 -0.94 48.07
N PRO A 176 -11.27 -1.79 48.33
CA PRO A 176 -12.41 -1.96 47.43
C PRO A 176 -13.22 -0.66 47.38
N GLY A 177 -13.24 0.03 46.21
CA GLY A 177 -14.00 1.27 46.01
C GLY A 177 -13.12 2.53 45.83
N TYR A 178 -11.80 2.44 45.93
CA TYR A 178 -10.90 3.54 45.65
C TYR A 178 -10.56 3.58 44.16
N ASN A 179 -11.18 4.51 43.41
CA ASN A 179 -10.78 4.82 42.02
C ASN A 179 -9.53 5.72 42.07
N SER A 180 -8.37 5.10 41.92
CA SER A 180 -7.11 5.85 41.92
C SER A 180 -6.95 6.64 40.59
N PRO A 181 -6.22 7.75 40.59
CA PRO A 181 -5.83 8.43 39.35
C PRO A 181 -5.10 7.50 38.36
N LEU A 182 -4.44 6.45 38.87
CA LEU A 182 -3.77 5.41 38.07
C LEU A 182 -4.76 4.49 37.36
N ASP A 183 -5.94 4.20 37.96
CA ASP A 183 -6.99 3.40 37.31
C ASP A 183 -7.63 4.16 36.15
N GLN A 184 -7.83 5.47 36.32
CA GLN A 184 -8.31 6.34 35.23
C GLN A 184 -7.30 6.39 34.09
N MET A 185 -6.02 6.59 34.38
CA MET A 185 -4.94 6.62 33.41
C MET A 185 -4.79 5.27 32.67
N ALA A 186 -4.90 4.13 33.39
CA ALA A 186 -4.85 2.80 32.78
C ALA A 186 -6.04 2.58 31.84
N THR A 187 -7.23 3.05 32.20
CA THR A 187 -8.42 2.99 31.35
C THR A 187 -8.28 3.87 30.10
N GLU A 188 -7.76 5.08 30.25
CA GLU A 188 -7.51 5.98 29.13
C GLU A 188 -6.48 5.39 28.15
N ILE A 189 -5.39 4.82 28.64
CA ILE A 189 -4.37 4.13 27.81
C ILE A 189 -4.99 2.94 27.08
N HIS A 190 -5.83 2.14 27.75
CA HIS A 190 -6.50 0.99 27.15
C HIS A 190 -7.49 1.43 26.05
N LEU A 191 -8.30 2.45 26.29
CA LEU A 191 -9.21 2.99 25.29
C LEU A 191 -8.47 3.60 24.10
N PHE A 192 -7.37 4.30 24.36
CA PHE A 192 -6.49 4.82 23.31
C PHE A 192 -5.92 3.68 22.45
N HIS A 193 -5.50 2.60 23.07
CA HIS A 193 -4.97 1.43 22.37
C HIS A 193 -6.01 0.76 21.48
N ILE A 194 -7.23 0.53 22.02
CA ILE A 194 -8.33 -0.03 21.24
C ILE A 194 -8.62 0.86 20.03
N LYS A 195 -8.81 2.16 20.26
CA LYS A 195 -9.09 3.10 19.17
C LYS A 195 -8.01 3.07 18.10
N HIS A 196 -6.74 3.09 18.48
CA HIS A 196 -5.64 3.03 17.54
C HIS A 196 -5.61 1.72 16.73
N GLN A 197 -5.94 0.58 17.36
CA GLN A 197 -6.04 -0.70 16.67
C GLN A 197 -7.17 -0.70 15.63
N GLU A 198 -8.34 -0.16 15.98
CA GLU A 198 -9.49 -0.10 15.08
C GLU A 198 -9.25 0.86 13.90
N GLU A 199 -8.63 2.02 14.15
CA GLU A 199 -8.21 2.96 13.09
C GLU A 199 -7.15 2.33 12.16
N MET A 200 -6.19 1.60 12.72
CA MET A 200 -5.17 0.89 11.94
C MET A 200 -5.80 -0.23 11.10
N TYR A 201 -6.77 -0.96 11.65
CA TYR A 201 -7.47 -2.00 10.90
C TYR A 201 -8.28 -1.40 9.75
N LEU A 202 -8.96 -0.28 9.96
CA LEU A 202 -9.67 0.47 8.91
C LEU A 202 -8.72 0.91 7.79
N GLU A 203 -7.56 1.46 8.14
CA GLU A 203 -6.54 1.87 7.16
C GLU A 203 -6.02 0.67 6.34
N LYS A 204 -5.79 -0.48 6.98
CA LYS A 204 -5.39 -1.73 6.31
C LYS A 204 -6.47 -2.22 5.33
N LEU A 205 -7.75 -2.19 5.71
CA LEU A 205 -8.87 -2.55 4.85
C LEU A 205 -8.94 -1.63 3.63
N ARG A 206 -8.82 -0.32 3.84
CA ARG A 206 -8.81 0.68 2.76
C ARG A 206 -7.70 0.39 1.75
N ILE A 207 -6.49 0.11 2.20
CA ILE A 207 -5.35 -0.19 1.32
C ILE A 207 -5.60 -1.48 0.54
N CYS A 208 -6.09 -2.54 1.19
CA CYS A 208 -6.45 -3.80 0.50
C CYS A 208 -7.52 -3.57 -0.58
N GLY A 209 -8.53 -2.76 -0.28
CA GLY A 209 -9.60 -2.38 -1.21
C GLY A 209 -9.10 -1.54 -2.40
N GLU A 210 -8.22 -0.58 -2.16
CA GLU A 210 -7.62 0.25 -3.22
C GLU A 210 -6.71 -0.57 -4.16
N ILE A 211 -5.94 -1.54 -3.63
CA ILE A 211 -5.15 -2.48 -4.45
C ILE A 211 -6.09 -3.34 -5.30
N ALA A 212 -7.14 -3.91 -4.70
CA ALA A 212 -8.14 -4.70 -5.43
C ALA A 212 -8.85 -3.86 -6.51
N SER A 213 -9.08 -2.57 -6.26
CA SER A 213 -9.65 -1.64 -7.23
C SER A 213 -8.76 -1.44 -8.46
N ALA A 214 -7.45 -1.26 -8.26
CA ALA A 214 -6.49 -1.15 -9.35
C ALA A 214 -6.44 -2.43 -10.19
N LEU A 215 -6.37 -3.59 -9.53
CA LEU A 215 -6.35 -4.89 -10.23
C LEU A 215 -7.67 -5.15 -10.97
N ALA A 216 -8.84 -4.81 -10.39
CA ALA A 216 -10.13 -4.95 -11.07
C ALA A 216 -10.17 -4.14 -12.36
N TYR A 217 -9.70 -2.89 -12.31
CA TYR A 217 -9.57 -2.05 -13.48
C TYR A 217 -8.66 -2.66 -14.56
N LEU A 218 -7.51 -3.23 -14.17
CA LEU A 218 -6.61 -3.91 -15.11
C LEU A 218 -7.28 -5.14 -15.75
N HIS A 219 -7.96 -5.96 -14.96
CA HIS A 219 -8.66 -7.16 -15.44
C HIS A 219 -9.80 -6.80 -16.40
N GLU A 220 -10.56 -5.73 -16.13
CA GLU A 220 -11.58 -5.19 -17.06
C GLU A 220 -10.97 -4.77 -18.40
N HIS A 221 -9.71 -4.27 -18.38
CA HIS A 221 -8.95 -3.96 -19.59
C HIS A 221 -8.15 -5.16 -20.12
N ARG A 222 -8.39 -6.37 -19.59
CA ARG A 222 -7.72 -7.63 -19.98
C ARG A 222 -6.22 -7.58 -19.81
N VAL A 223 -5.76 -6.92 -18.78
CA VAL A 223 -4.36 -6.88 -18.42
C VAL A 223 -4.16 -7.65 -17.13
N ILE A 224 -3.20 -8.58 -17.14
CA ILE A 224 -2.68 -9.25 -15.96
C ILE A 224 -1.42 -8.54 -15.48
N TYR A 225 -1.34 -8.25 -14.18
CA TYR A 225 -0.26 -7.45 -13.61
C TYR A 225 1.03 -8.25 -13.36
N ARG A 226 0.95 -9.45 -12.76
CA ARG A 226 1.99 -10.47 -12.64
C ARG A 226 3.10 -10.24 -11.61
N ASP A 227 3.30 -9.05 -11.09
CA ASP A 227 4.35 -8.76 -10.09
C ASP A 227 3.83 -7.94 -8.90
N LEU A 228 2.68 -8.35 -8.35
CA LEU A 228 2.12 -7.69 -7.18
C LEU A 228 2.93 -8.05 -5.94
N LYS A 229 3.51 -7.01 -5.33
CA LYS A 229 4.32 -7.09 -4.10
C LYS A 229 4.37 -5.73 -3.41
N PRO A 230 4.68 -5.63 -2.11
CA PRO A 230 4.71 -4.35 -1.40
C PRO A 230 5.64 -3.29 -2.00
N SER A 231 6.76 -3.71 -2.60
CA SER A 231 7.70 -2.78 -3.24
C SER A 231 7.22 -2.20 -4.57
N ASN A 232 6.13 -2.74 -5.18
CA ASN A 232 5.49 -2.23 -6.40
C ASN A 232 4.17 -1.49 -6.12
N ILE A 233 3.87 -1.25 -4.86
CA ILE A 233 2.73 -0.48 -4.37
C ILE A 233 3.27 0.73 -3.64
N GLY A 234 2.86 1.92 -4.03
CA GLY A 234 3.28 3.17 -3.39
C GLY A 234 2.11 4.00 -2.93
N PHE A 235 2.43 5.16 -2.36
CA PHE A 235 1.44 6.13 -1.89
C PHE A 235 1.73 7.51 -2.46
N LEU A 236 0.67 8.16 -2.87
CA LEU A 236 0.67 9.58 -3.23
C LEU A 236 -0.49 10.25 -2.50
N ASN A 237 -0.18 11.19 -1.60
CA ASN A 237 -1.19 11.81 -0.72
C ASN A 237 -2.05 10.78 0.01
N ASN A 238 -1.41 9.77 0.61
CA ASN A 238 -2.02 8.63 1.32
C ASN A 238 -2.94 7.73 0.47
N ARG A 239 -2.98 7.87 -0.84
CA ARG A 239 -3.73 7.00 -1.76
C ARG A 239 -2.79 5.98 -2.40
N VAL A 240 -3.22 4.72 -2.46
CA VAL A 240 -2.47 3.64 -3.13
C VAL A 240 -2.25 3.97 -4.61
N GLN A 241 -1.03 3.71 -5.07
CA GLN A 241 -0.61 3.81 -6.46
C GLN A 241 0.12 2.52 -6.85
N LEU A 242 -0.50 1.72 -7.72
CA LEU A 242 0.16 0.57 -8.32
C LEU A 242 1.11 1.06 -9.42
N PHE A 243 2.36 0.60 -9.43
CA PHE A 243 3.39 1.01 -10.37
C PHE A 243 4.26 -0.17 -10.82
N ASP A 244 5.17 0.04 -11.77
CA ASP A 244 6.04 -0.97 -12.39
C ASP A 244 5.28 -2.03 -13.20
N PHE A 245 4.86 -1.63 -14.42
CA PHE A 245 4.08 -2.44 -15.35
C PHE A 245 4.95 -3.23 -16.36
N GLY A 246 6.27 -3.26 -16.19
CA GLY A 246 7.19 -3.94 -17.13
C GLY A 246 6.89 -5.43 -17.32
N LEU A 247 6.39 -6.10 -16.30
CA LEU A 247 5.99 -7.51 -16.36
C LEU A 247 4.53 -7.75 -16.76
N SER A 248 3.69 -6.72 -16.82
CA SER A 248 2.27 -6.84 -17.15
C SER A 248 2.06 -7.27 -18.61
N ARG A 249 0.97 -7.95 -18.90
CA ARG A 249 0.65 -8.40 -20.26
C ARG A 249 -0.84 -8.30 -20.54
N GLU A 250 -1.18 -7.93 -21.77
CA GLU A 250 -2.53 -8.06 -22.28
C GLU A 250 -2.86 -9.53 -22.54
N LEU A 251 -4.08 -9.94 -22.21
CA LEU A 251 -4.56 -11.28 -22.50
C LEU A 251 -4.94 -11.40 -23.98
N PRO A 252 -4.56 -12.49 -24.64
CA PRO A 252 -4.76 -12.64 -26.09
C PRO A 252 -6.23 -12.88 -26.45
N THR A 253 -7.06 -13.39 -25.53
CA THR A 253 -8.48 -13.67 -25.78
C THR A 253 -9.43 -12.75 -25.01
N PRO A 254 -10.73 -12.73 -25.39
CA PRO A 254 -11.78 -12.03 -24.66
C PRO A 254 -12.07 -12.61 -23.28
N SER A 255 -11.84 -13.90 -23.05
CA SER A 255 -12.12 -14.56 -21.79
C SER A 255 -11.06 -14.24 -20.75
N LEU A 256 -11.47 -13.90 -19.52
CA LEU A 256 -10.59 -13.75 -18.37
C LEU A 256 -10.27 -15.08 -17.70
N ASP A 257 -11.11 -16.10 -17.94
CA ASP A 257 -11.01 -17.41 -17.28
C ASP A 257 -10.13 -18.39 -18.05
N GLU A 258 -9.88 -18.13 -19.33
CA GLU A 258 -9.05 -18.99 -20.15
C GLU A 258 -7.57 -18.85 -19.77
N PRO A 259 -6.90 -19.95 -19.35
CA PRO A 259 -5.49 -19.91 -19.01
C PRO A 259 -4.60 -19.94 -20.26
N PHE A 260 -3.53 -19.17 -20.25
CA PHE A 260 -2.55 -19.09 -21.33
C PHE A 260 -1.16 -19.50 -20.85
N LEU A 261 -0.42 -20.11 -21.76
CA LEU A 261 1.00 -20.34 -21.54
C LEU A 261 1.76 -19.01 -21.71
N MET A 262 2.09 -18.42 -20.60
CA MET A 262 2.94 -17.22 -20.52
C MET A 262 4.26 -17.58 -19.84
N SER A 263 5.26 -16.70 -19.92
CA SER A 263 6.51 -16.87 -19.17
C SER A 263 6.20 -17.05 -17.67
N GLY A 264 6.61 -18.20 -17.13
CA GLY A 264 6.49 -18.52 -15.71
C GLY A 264 7.74 -18.11 -14.92
N LYS A 265 7.70 -18.28 -13.58
CA LYS A 265 8.75 -17.84 -12.63
C LYS A 265 9.09 -16.35 -12.74
N ILE A 266 8.09 -15.56 -13.12
CA ILE A 266 8.19 -14.11 -13.21
C ILE A 266 7.56 -13.52 -11.96
N GLY A 267 8.25 -12.53 -11.36
CA GLY A 267 7.86 -11.92 -10.11
C GLY A 267 8.56 -12.50 -8.89
N THR A 268 8.16 -12.08 -7.73
CA THR A 268 8.77 -12.47 -6.44
C THR A 268 8.09 -13.72 -5.90
N LEU A 269 8.83 -14.82 -5.76
CA LEU A 269 8.32 -16.16 -5.42
C LEU A 269 7.32 -16.17 -4.24
N ARG A 270 7.54 -15.35 -3.23
CA ARG A 270 6.71 -15.22 -2.02
C ARG A 270 5.25 -14.84 -2.31
N TYR A 271 5.01 -14.05 -3.34
CA TYR A 271 3.68 -13.56 -3.74
C TYR A 271 3.17 -14.27 -5.00
N MET A 272 3.99 -15.11 -5.61
CA MET A 272 3.72 -15.78 -6.88
C MET A 272 2.68 -16.87 -6.70
N ALA A 273 1.69 -16.90 -7.59
CA ALA A 273 0.69 -17.96 -7.62
C ALA A 273 1.32 -19.33 -7.96
N VAL A 274 0.73 -20.38 -7.44
CA VAL A 274 1.25 -21.75 -7.54
C VAL A 274 1.41 -22.19 -8.99
N GLU A 275 0.42 -21.95 -9.83
CA GLU A 275 0.44 -22.27 -11.25
C GLU A 275 1.55 -21.53 -12.00
N VAL A 276 1.86 -20.28 -11.63
CA VAL A 276 2.95 -19.50 -12.20
C VAL A 276 4.30 -20.06 -11.76
N ALA A 277 4.44 -20.41 -10.48
CA ALA A 277 5.65 -21.03 -9.93
C ALA A 277 5.93 -22.41 -10.56
N CYS A 278 4.87 -23.16 -10.90
CA CYS A 278 4.93 -24.48 -11.53
C CYS A 278 4.98 -24.44 -13.07
N LEU A 279 5.12 -23.26 -13.69
CA LEU A 279 5.18 -23.11 -15.16
C LEU A 279 3.93 -23.63 -15.90
N GLN A 280 2.78 -23.61 -15.24
CA GLN A 280 1.49 -24.00 -15.82
C GLN A 280 0.86 -22.81 -16.56
N PRO A 281 -0.08 -23.06 -17.50
CA PRO A 281 -0.92 -21.99 -18.04
C PRO A 281 -1.69 -21.28 -16.92
N TYR A 282 -1.81 -19.95 -17.00
CA TYR A 282 -2.47 -19.14 -15.98
C TYR A 282 -3.22 -17.94 -16.59
N ASN A 283 -4.08 -17.36 -15.80
CA ASN A 283 -4.92 -16.20 -16.15
C ASN A 283 -4.89 -15.16 -15.03
N VAL A 284 -5.84 -14.22 -15.03
CA VAL A 284 -5.96 -13.15 -14.02
C VAL A 284 -6.13 -13.64 -12.59
N ALA A 285 -6.53 -14.90 -12.37
CA ALA A 285 -6.63 -15.48 -11.04
C ALA A 285 -5.27 -15.57 -10.32
N ALA A 286 -4.15 -15.49 -11.06
CA ALA A 286 -2.82 -15.38 -10.48
C ALA A 286 -2.62 -14.07 -9.71
N ASP A 287 -3.16 -12.95 -10.20
CA ASP A 287 -3.12 -11.66 -9.47
C ASP A 287 -3.98 -11.70 -8.21
N VAL A 288 -5.09 -12.45 -8.21
CA VAL A 288 -5.94 -12.63 -7.02
C VAL A 288 -5.18 -13.34 -5.90
N TYR A 289 -4.41 -14.37 -6.25
CA TYR A 289 -3.52 -15.04 -5.30
C TYR A 289 -2.45 -14.08 -4.75
N SER A 290 -1.80 -13.32 -5.64
CA SER A 290 -0.78 -12.35 -5.26
C SER A 290 -1.36 -11.25 -4.35
N TRP A 291 -2.59 -10.79 -4.65
CA TRP A 291 -3.33 -9.88 -3.79
C TRP A 291 -3.53 -10.46 -2.38
N ALA A 292 -3.92 -11.73 -2.29
CA ALA A 292 -4.13 -12.38 -0.99
C ALA A 292 -2.84 -12.47 -0.15
N MET A 293 -1.69 -12.71 -0.80
CA MET A 293 -0.39 -12.73 -0.11
C MET A 293 0.01 -11.33 0.39
N VAL A 294 -0.20 -10.29 -0.40
CA VAL A 294 0.05 -8.89 0.01
C VAL A 294 -0.93 -8.48 1.10
N ALA A 295 -2.22 -8.79 0.96
CA ALA A 295 -3.24 -8.49 1.96
C ALA A 295 -2.97 -9.20 3.30
N TYR A 296 -2.50 -10.46 3.27
CA TYR A 296 -2.01 -11.15 4.46
C TYR A 296 -0.89 -10.36 5.15
N GLU A 297 0.12 -9.91 4.39
CA GLU A 297 1.25 -9.16 4.96
C GLU A 297 0.80 -7.82 5.57
N ILE A 298 -0.14 -7.12 4.94
CA ILE A 298 -0.75 -5.90 5.46
C ILE A 298 -1.45 -6.17 6.80
N MET A 299 -2.27 -7.22 6.87
CA MET A 299 -3.05 -7.55 8.07
C MET A 299 -2.18 -8.08 9.21
N ALA A 300 -1.31 -9.03 8.90
CA ALA A 300 -0.49 -9.74 9.89
C ALA A 300 0.80 -9.00 10.27
N LEU A 301 1.23 -7.99 9.50
CA LEU A 301 2.53 -7.32 9.62
C LEU A 301 3.68 -8.33 9.63
N THR A 302 3.57 -9.38 8.83
CA THR A 302 4.53 -10.47 8.72
C THR A 302 4.63 -10.93 7.28
N LYS A 303 5.85 -10.98 6.75
CA LYS A 303 6.08 -11.44 5.36
C LYS A 303 5.60 -12.88 5.18
N PRO A 304 4.76 -13.20 4.15
CA PRO A 304 4.32 -14.57 3.89
C PRO A 304 5.55 -15.47 3.69
N PHE A 305 5.50 -16.69 4.26
CA PHE A 305 6.57 -17.68 4.14
C PHE A 305 7.96 -17.18 4.57
N SER A 306 8.01 -16.35 5.62
CA SER A 306 9.27 -15.83 6.14
C SER A 306 10.20 -16.97 6.59
N GLY A 307 11.48 -16.91 6.21
CA GLY A 307 12.47 -17.94 6.52
C GLY A 307 12.45 -19.17 5.61
N TRP A 308 11.51 -19.28 4.65
CA TRP A 308 11.44 -20.43 3.75
C TRP A 308 12.44 -20.30 2.60
N THR A 309 13.12 -21.40 2.29
CA THR A 309 13.94 -21.53 1.08
C THR A 309 13.06 -21.72 -0.15
N ARG A 310 13.64 -21.61 -1.34
CA ARG A 310 12.94 -21.87 -2.61
C ARG A 310 12.42 -23.31 -2.67
N ASP A 311 13.21 -24.27 -2.17
CA ASP A 311 12.83 -25.70 -2.18
C ASP A 311 11.69 -25.96 -1.18
N MET A 312 11.74 -25.39 0.03
CA MET A 312 10.63 -25.45 0.97
C MET A 312 9.35 -24.86 0.39
N HIS A 313 9.44 -23.71 -0.28
CA HIS A 313 8.27 -23.10 -0.94
C HIS A 313 7.72 -24.04 -2.03
N SER A 314 8.57 -24.63 -2.87
CA SER A 314 8.16 -25.56 -3.91
C SER A 314 7.45 -26.80 -3.34
N GLN A 315 8.01 -27.42 -2.30
CA GLN A 315 7.43 -28.62 -1.70
C GLN A 315 6.16 -28.31 -0.90
N MET A 316 6.20 -27.32 -0.06
CA MET A 316 5.11 -27.06 0.90
C MET A 316 3.96 -26.27 0.25
N VAL A 317 4.25 -25.18 -0.47
CA VAL A 317 3.20 -24.33 -1.08
C VAL A 317 2.67 -24.95 -2.36
N CYS A 318 3.56 -25.32 -3.28
CA CYS A 318 3.15 -25.86 -4.57
C CYS A 318 2.69 -27.33 -4.44
N GLY A 319 3.40 -28.16 -3.67
CA GLY A 319 3.11 -29.58 -3.52
C GLY A 319 2.01 -29.88 -2.50
N MET A 320 2.06 -29.29 -1.31
CA MET A 320 1.17 -29.61 -0.19
C MET A 320 0.08 -28.56 0.05
N GLY A 321 0.07 -27.46 -0.68
CA GLY A 321 -0.93 -26.40 -0.53
C GLY A 321 -0.80 -25.59 0.77
N ALA A 322 0.38 -25.55 1.38
CA ALA A 322 0.61 -24.77 2.58
C ALA A 322 0.35 -23.26 2.36
N ARG A 323 -0.20 -22.60 3.36
CA ARG A 323 -0.50 -21.16 3.38
C ARG A 323 0.07 -20.52 4.65
N PRO A 324 0.25 -19.19 4.65
CA PRO A 324 0.66 -18.48 5.85
C PRO A 324 -0.36 -18.69 6.98
N PRO A 325 0.09 -18.83 8.26
CA PRO A 325 -0.81 -19.03 9.38
C PRO A 325 -1.62 -17.77 9.66
N LEU A 326 -2.94 -17.89 9.79
CA LEU A 326 -3.86 -16.77 10.05
C LEU A 326 -3.82 -16.30 11.52
N ASN A 327 -3.41 -17.20 12.43
CA ASN A 327 -3.27 -16.94 13.86
C ASN A 327 -1.86 -17.33 14.28
N HIS A 328 -1.01 -16.36 14.59
CA HIS A 328 0.32 -16.62 15.13
C HIS A 328 0.74 -15.54 16.14
N HIS A 329 1.80 -15.81 16.92
CA HIS A 329 2.25 -14.97 18.03
C HIS A 329 2.66 -13.53 17.65
N GLY A 330 2.77 -13.18 16.38
CA GLY A 330 3.16 -11.85 15.91
C GLY A 330 2.05 -11.03 15.25
N GLY A 331 0.94 -11.65 14.89
CA GLY A 331 -0.16 -10.96 14.22
C GLY A 331 -1.45 -11.78 14.14
N PHE A 332 -2.54 -11.10 14.25
CA PHE A 332 -3.89 -11.67 14.15
C PHE A 332 -4.59 -11.07 12.92
N VAL A 333 -5.09 -11.94 12.06
CA VAL A 333 -5.98 -11.51 10.97
C VAL A 333 -7.42 -11.64 11.46
N ALA A 334 -8.18 -10.55 11.44
CA ALA A 334 -9.57 -10.55 11.87
C ALA A 334 -10.40 -11.62 11.15
N THR A 335 -11.24 -12.34 11.88
CA THR A 335 -11.99 -13.51 11.37
C THR A 335 -12.76 -13.25 10.07
N PRO A 336 -13.48 -12.11 9.89
CA PRO A 336 -14.16 -11.86 8.63
C PRO A 336 -13.19 -11.75 7.45
N PHE A 337 -12.02 -11.16 7.64
CA PHE A 337 -11.00 -11.03 6.59
C PHE A 337 -10.30 -12.36 6.27
N GLN A 338 -10.20 -13.28 7.25
CA GLN A 338 -9.65 -14.63 7.03
C GLN A 338 -10.41 -15.38 5.92
N ALA A 339 -11.75 -15.29 5.90
CA ALA A 339 -12.57 -15.94 4.89
C ALA A 339 -12.25 -15.44 3.47
N ILE A 340 -12.04 -14.13 3.31
CA ILE A 340 -11.65 -13.54 2.03
C ILE A 340 -10.28 -14.07 1.59
N LEU A 341 -9.30 -14.10 2.50
CA LEU A 341 -7.96 -14.62 2.19
C LEU A 341 -8.01 -16.10 1.78
N GLN A 342 -8.75 -16.93 2.53
CA GLN A 342 -8.85 -18.38 2.26
C GLN A 342 -9.42 -18.69 0.88
N GLN A 343 -10.37 -17.89 0.41
CA GLN A 343 -10.90 -18.00 -0.94
C GLN A 343 -9.92 -17.47 -1.99
N ALA A 344 -9.33 -16.28 -1.77
CA ALA A 344 -8.48 -15.62 -2.74
C ALA A 344 -7.15 -16.36 -3.02
N TRP A 345 -6.58 -17.07 -2.05
CA TRP A 345 -5.38 -17.87 -2.23
C TRP A 345 -5.63 -19.39 -2.43
N HIS A 346 -6.83 -19.74 -2.86
CA HIS A 346 -7.17 -21.14 -3.11
C HIS A 346 -6.14 -21.82 -4.04
N GLN A 347 -5.86 -23.11 -3.79
CA GLN A 347 -4.87 -23.86 -4.58
C GLN A 347 -5.24 -23.90 -6.06
N MET A 348 -6.50 -24.17 -6.35
CA MET A 348 -7.03 -24.24 -7.72
C MET A 348 -7.44 -22.82 -8.20
N PRO A 349 -6.88 -22.31 -9.30
CA PRO A 349 -7.16 -20.94 -9.77
C PRO A 349 -8.64 -20.63 -10.03
N HIS A 350 -9.38 -21.61 -10.60
CA HIS A 350 -10.81 -21.48 -10.93
C HIS A 350 -11.73 -21.44 -9.70
N MET A 351 -11.21 -21.78 -8.51
CA MET A 351 -11.94 -21.66 -7.24
C MET A 351 -11.72 -20.30 -6.55
N ARG A 352 -10.82 -19.49 -7.07
CA ARG A 352 -10.61 -18.14 -6.57
C ARG A 352 -11.73 -17.21 -7.07
N PRO A 353 -12.26 -16.32 -6.24
CA PRO A 353 -13.21 -15.31 -6.69
C PRO A 353 -12.55 -14.34 -7.70
N SER A 354 -13.36 -13.63 -8.48
CA SER A 354 -12.82 -12.51 -9.26
C SER A 354 -12.30 -11.41 -8.31
N ILE A 355 -11.32 -10.65 -8.76
CA ILE A 355 -10.80 -9.53 -7.94
C ILE A 355 -11.88 -8.46 -7.68
N ALA A 356 -12.86 -8.32 -8.56
CA ALA A 356 -14.01 -7.43 -8.35
C ALA A 356 -14.91 -7.92 -7.20
N ALA A 357 -15.12 -9.25 -7.05
CA ALA A 357 -15.81 -9.83 -5.91
C ALA A 357 -15.03 -9.61 -4.61
N VAL A 358 -13.71 -9.88 -4.63
CA VAL A 358 -12.82 -9.60 -3.49
C VAL A 358 -12.90 -8.13 -3.07
N ARG A 359 -12.84 -7.20 -4.02
CA ARG A 359 -13.00 -5.76 -3.77
C ARG A 359 -14.32 -5.45 -3.06
N HIS A 360 -15.41 -6.02 -3.54
CA HIS A 360 -16.74 -5.83 -2.95
C HIS A 360 -16.79 -6.31 -1.49
N ASP A 361 -16.27 -7.51 -1.21
CA ASP A 361 -16.25 -8.07 0.15
C ASP A 361 -15.40 -7.22 1.11
N VAL A 362 -14.24 -6.74 0.64
CA VAL A 362 -13.38 -5.83 1.42
C VAL A 362 -14.10 -4.50 1.69
N GLN A 363 -14.82 -3.94 0.72
CA GLN A 363 -15.59 -2.70 0.90
C GLN A 363 -16.70 -2.86 1.94
N ILE A 364 -17.35 -4.01 2.03
CA ILE A 364 -18.34 -4.30 3.08
C ILE A 364 -17.66 -4.22 4.46
N LEU A 365 -16.50 -4.89 4.62
CA LEU A 365 -15.76 -4.87 5.89
C LEU A 365 -15.26 -3.46 6.22
N GLU A 366 -14.75 -2.71 5.24
CA GLU A 366 -14.31 -1.32 5.41
C GLU A 366 -15.45 -0.44 5.91
N HIS A 367 -16.64 -0.56 5.31
CA HIS A 367 -17.81 0.19 5.73
C HIS A 367 -18.25 -0.14 7.16
N GLN A 368 -18.29 -1.42 7.53
CA GLN A 368 -18.61 -1.88 8.89
C GLN A 368 -17.59 -1.34 9.90
N GLN A 369 -16.32 -1.42 9.58
CA GLN A 369 -15.24 -0.92 10.43
C GLN A 369 -15.29 0.61 10.58
N MET A 370 -15.60 1.35 9.52
CA MET A 370 -15.79 2.80 9.56
C MET A 370 -16.90 3.18 10.56
N GLN A 371 -18.02 2.48 10.54
CA GLN A 371 -19.12 2.72 11.48
C GLN A 371 -18.66 2.50 12.93
N LEU A 372 -17.96 1.41 13.20
CA LEU A 372 -17.41 1.11 14.52
C LEU A 372 -16.47 2.23 15.02
N VAL A 373 -15.54 2.67 14.18
CA VAL A 373 -14.59 3.76 14.52
C VAL A 373 -15.35 5.06 14.82
N LEU A 374 -16.37 5.40 14.04
CA LEU A 374 -17.21 6.59 14.28
C LEU A 374 -17.98 6.51 15.60
N GLU A 375 -18.50 5.34 15.98
CA GLU A 375 -19.17 5.14 17.28
C GLU A 375 -18.20 5.31 18.45
N LEU A 376 -17.01 4.73 18.35
CA LEU A 376 -15.95 4.90 19.35
C LEU A 376 -15.54 6.36 19.53
N MET A 377 -15.43 7.12 18.43
CA MET A 377 -15.14 8.56 18.49
C MET A 377 -16.23 9.35 19.20
N LYS A 378 -17.51 9.07 18.93
CA LYS A 378 -18.64 9.71 19.59
C LYS A 378 -18.67 9.41 21.08
N SER A 379 -18.47 8.17 21.47
CA SER A 379 -18.45 7.73 22.88
C SER A 379 -17.35 8.42 23.67
N ASN A 380 -16.16 8.56 23.11
CA ASN A 380 -15.04 9.27 23.73
C ASN A 380 -15.29 10.76 23.92
N GLN A 381 -15.92 11.43 22.94
CA GLN A 381 -16.30 12.85 23.06
C GLN A 381 -17.33 13.07 24.19
N PHE A 382 -18.27 12.12 24.36
CA PHE A 382 -19.27 12.19 25.42
C PHE A 382 -18.64 12.04 26.82
N GLN A 383 -17.69 11.10 26.98
CA GLN A 383 -16.96 10.89 28.23
C GLN A 383 -16.08 12.09 28.60
N GLN A 384 -15.40 12.70 27.62
CA GLN A 384 -14.60 13.89 27.86
C GLN A 384 -15.44 15.09 28.28
N ARG A 385 -16.62 15.29 27.69
CA ARG A 385 -17.55 16.35 28.09
C ARG A 385 -18.11 16.14 29.49
N ALA A 386 -18.48 14.91 29.85
CA ALA A 386 -18.93 14.55 31.19
C ALA A 386 -17.87 14.81 32.25
N SER A 387 -16.59 14.41 31.96
CA SER A 387 -15.45 14.63 32.87
C SER A 387 -15.12 16.12 33.05
N GLN A 388 -15.30 16.94 32.02
CA GLN A 388 -15.10 18.41 32.11
C GLN A 388 -16.23 19.07 32.93
N HIS A 389 -17.46 18.60 32.79
CA HIS A 389 -18.60 19.11 33.59
C HIS A 389 -18.42 18.79 35.06
N ASP A 390 -18.00 17.57 35.41
CA ASP A 390 -17.70 17.17 36.80
C ASP A 390 -16.54 17.96 37.43
N ARG A 391 -15.50 18.27 36.64
CA ARG A 391 -14.38 19.13 37.12
C ARG A 391 -14.82 20.57 37.33
N ALA A 392 -15.66 21.13 36.45
CA ALA A 392 -16.23 22.46 36.61
C ALA A 392 -17.18 22.58 37.80
N GLY A 393 -18.00 21.53 38.08
CA GLY A 393 -18.89 21.46 39.22
C GLY A 393 -18.16 21.37 40.56
N ARG A 394 -16.96 20.80 40.63
CA ARG A 394 -16.12 20.72 41.84
C ARG A 394 -15.30 21.97 42.13
N GLN A 395 -15.22 22.90 41.19
CA GLN A 395 -14.53 24.19 41.36
C GLN A 395 -15.44 25.38 41.65
N ALA A 396 -16.77 25.15 41.83
CA ALA A 396 -17.67 26.21 42.29
C ALA A 396 -17.31 26.56 43.72
N PRO A 397 -17.00 27.86 44.02
CA PRO A 397 -16.69 28.25 45.38
C PRO A 397 -17.87 28.03 46.28
N SER A 398 -17.63 27.35 47.41
CA SER A 398 -18.59 27.24 48.51
C SER A 398 -19.02 28.63 48.94
N ARG A 399 -20.26 28.99 48.72
CA ARG A 399 -20.86 30.18 49.31
C ARG A 399 -20.74 30.04 50.81
N THR A 400 -19.83 30.80 51.43
CA THR A 400 -19.76 31.01 52.86
C THR A 400 -21.08 31.70 53.32
N SER A 401 -21.88 30.95 54.07
CA SER A 401 -22.98 31.48 54.82
C SER A 401 -22.44 32.46 55.89
N SER A 402 -22.52 33.76 55.64
CA SER A 402 -22.32 34.75 56.69
C SER A 402 -23.57 34.73 57.60
N SER A 403 -23.36 34.24 58.82
CA SER A 403 -24.26 34.38 59.95
C SER A 403 -24.50 35.83 60.29
N CYS A 404 -25.71 36.34 60.13
CA CYS A 404 -26.18 37.59 60.72
C CYS A 404 -26.44 37.37 62.21
N THR A 405 -25.59 37.94 63.06
CA THR A 405 -25.88 38.11 64.47
C THR A 405 -26.73 39.35 64.61
N SER A 406 -27.92 39.19 65.18
CA SER A 406 -28.80 40.27 65.66
C SER A 406 -28.18 41.00 66.85
N SER A 407 -28.13 42.33 66.79
CA SER A 407 -27.94 43.19 67.94
C SER A 407 -29.03 44.26 67.92
N THR A 408 -29.91 44.15 68.95
CA THR A 408 -30.91 45.09 69.33
C THR A 408 -30.31 46.39 69.92
N ALA A 409 -30.76 47.53 69.47
CA ALA A 409 -30.71 48.76 70.28
C ALA A 409 -31.83 49.69 69.84
N MET A 410 -32.77 49.98 70.83
CA MET A 410 -33.80 50.99 70.82
C MET A 410 -33.13 52.40 70.83
N THR A 411 -33.77 53.35 70.21
CA THR A 411 -34.18 54.70 70.75
C THR A 411 -34.90 55.44 69.61
N ASN A 412 -36.10 55.76 69.78
CA ASN A 412 -36.89 56.92 70.05
C ASN A 412 -36.68 58.17 69.21
N GLU A 413 -37.86 58.76 68.89
CA GLU A 413 -38.19 60.16 68.59
C GLU A 413 -37.89 60.67 67.17
N SER A 414 -38.84 61.24 66.49
CA SER A 414 -40.02 62.06 66.52
C SER A 414 -39.90 63.19 65.52
N TRP A 415 -41.03 63.53 64.85
CA TRP A 415 -41.34 64.83 64.21
C TRP A 415 -40.76 65.18 62.83
N GLY A 416 -41.73 65.40 61.93
CA GLY A 416 -41.60 66.25 60.76
C GLY A 416 -42.42 65.76 59.58
#